data_1329a7f1e5b3f9a1d38f19a2dd6ae5a3
#
_entry.id   1329a7f1e5b3f9a1d38f19a2dd6ae5a3
#
_cell.length_a   1.000
_cell.length_b   1.000
_cell.length_c   1.000
_cell.angle_alpha   90.00
_cell.angle_beta   90.00
_cell.angle_gamma   90.00
#
_symmetry.space_group_name_H-M   'P 1'
#
loop_
_entity.id
_entity.type
_entity.pdbx_description
1 polymer ?
#
loop_
_entity_poly.entity_id
_entity_poly.type
_entity_poly.pdbx_seq_one_letter_code
_entity_poly.pdbx_strand_id
1 'polypeptide(L)'
;MVMTRLAMRTRTAAVLILALAAAPAAAQIAQNSDAPVDLTADELEVVNDQCLAIWRGSAEALQDTSRLRADVLRIYNRQTPGKTGSTGANCGGLARMEAQGNVYYVTPKQRVRSDAATYEKDTETIVMTGDVVAVQGKDVLRGERMVINVKTGNAQMQTSVRGRNTPGRVRGVFYPSDKKAQAGK
;
A
#
# COMPACT_ATOMS: atom_id res chain seq x y z
N MET A 1 -61.14 55.21 24.20
CA MET A 1 -60.57 54.88 22.91
C MET A 1 -59.13 54.44 23.20
N VAL A 2 -58.87 53.15 23.46
CA VAL A 2 -57.59 52.67 23.91
C VAL A 2 -57.11 51.60 22.88
N MET A 3 -56.05 51.98 22.16
CA MET A 3 -55.40 51.10 21.17
C MET A 3 -54.41 50.17 21.88
N THR A 4 -54.72 48.89 21.95
CA THR A 4 -53.81 47.86 22.45
C THR A 4 -52.90 47.39 21.33
N ARG A 5 -51.58 47.65 21.48
CA ARG A 5 -50.58 47.15 20.56
C ARG A 5 -50.15 45.72 20.93
N LEU A 6 -50.41 44.79 20.03
CA LEU A 6 -50.02 43.37 20.14
C LEU A 6 -48.55 43.24 19.70
N ALA A 7 -47.69 42.91 20.63
CA ALA A 7 -46.26 42.66 20.35
C ALA A 7 -46.05 41.20 19.90
N MET A 8 -45.70 41.04 18.64
CA MET A 8 -45.39 39.77 18.02
C MET A 8 -43.92 39.40 18.34
N ARG A 9 -43.72 38.42 19.22
CA ARG A 9 -42.42 37.86 19.56
C ARG A 9 -42.00 36.84 18.50
N THR A 10 -41.08 37.24 17.61
CA THR A 10 -40.40 36.31 16.68
C THR A 10 -39.38 35.49 17.45
N ARG A 11 -39.67 34.18 17.57
CA ARG A 11 -38.70 33.20 18.08
C ARG A 11 -37.76 32.77 16.92
N THR A 12 -36.55 33.29 16.92
CA THR A 12 -35.45 32.83 16.06
C THR A 12 -34.98 31.49 16.56
N ALA A 13 -35.33 30.39 15.85
CA ALA A 13 -34.78 29.07 16.07
C ALA A 13 -33.38 29.04 15.42
N ALA A 14 -32.35 29.01 16.24
CA ALA A 14 -30.99 28.78 15.78
C ALA A 14 -30.83 27.27 15.43
N VAL A 15 -30.76 26.98 14.14
CA VAL A 15 -30.42 25.63 13.64
C VAL A 15 -28.91 25.43 13.77
N LEU A 16 -28.51 24.64 14.75
CA LEU A 16 -27.14 24.21 14.95
C LEU A 16 -26.80 23.14 13.91
N ILE A 17 -26.15 23.53 12.80
CA ILE A 17 -25.64 22.59 11.79
C ILE A 17 -24.39 21.91 12.37
N LEU A 18 -24.56 20.67 12.84
CA LEU A 18 -23.46 19.80 13.24
C LEU A 18 -22.77 19.30 11.98
N ALA A 19 -21.68 19.98 11.58
CA ALA A 19 -20.84 19.51 10.49
C ALA A 19 -20.10 18.25 10.95
N LEU A 20 -20.58 17.06 10.54
CA LEU A 20 -19.83 15.81 10.62
C LEU A 20 -18.64 15.96 9.69
N ALA A 21 -17.47 16.27 10.24
CA ALA A 21 -16.20 16.12 9.55
C ALA A 21 -15.94 14.62 9.36
N ALA A 22 -16.30 14.09 8.19
CA ALA A 22 -15.86 12.78 7.76
C ALA A 22 -14.34 12.84 7.58
N ALA A 23 -13.59 12.37 8.57
CA ALA A 23 -12.15 12.16 8.43
C ALA A 23 -11.94 11.14 7.30
N PRO A 24 -11.10 11.43 6.28
CA PRO A 24 -10.78 10.45 5.27
C PRO A 24 -10.14 9.24 5.96
N ALA A 25 -10.76 8.08 5.80
CA ALA A 25 -10.17 6.82 6.22
C ALA A 25 -8.91 6.60 5.37
N ALA A 26 -7.76 6.96 5.91
CA ALA A 26 -6.48 6.78 5.28
C ALA A 26 -6.23 5.28 5.14
N ALA A 27 -6.42 4.75 3.94
CA ALA A 27 -6.05 3.38 3.59
C ALA A 27 -4.52 3.28 3.61
N GLN A 28 -3.99 2.45 4.50
CA GLN A 28 -2.57 2.45 4.82
C GLN A 28 -1.89 1.21 4.28
N ILE A 29 -1.38 1.33 3.06
CA ILE A 29 -0.28 0.49 2.58
C ILE A 29 0.72 1.47 1.99
N ALA A 30 1.93 1.53 2.56
CA ALA A 30 3.04 2.40 2.11
C ALA A 30 2.57 3.76 1.56
N GLN A 31 1.75 4.41 2.34
CA GLN A 31 1.16 5.69 1.94
C GLN A 31 2.23 6.73 2.02
N ASN A 32 2.31 7.53 0.96
CA ASN A 32 2.85 8.88 0.95
C ASN A 32 3.62 9.25 2.23
N SER A 33 4.54 8.37 2.62
CA SER A 33 5.45 8.66 3.67
C SER A 33 6.56 9.47 3.02
N ASP A 34 6.72 10.72 3.44
CA ASP A 34 7.88 11.53 3.10
C ASP A 34 9.12 11.08 3.89
N ALA A 35 9.00 10.00 4.67
CA ALA A 35 10.14 9.43 5.38
C ALA A 35 11.17 8.87 4.38
N PRO A 36 12.46 9.02 4.69
CA PRO A 36 13.50 8.45 3.87
C PRO A 36 13.36 6.93 3.78
N VAL A 37 13.75 6.37 2.64
CA VAL A 37 13.89 4.93 2.47
C VAL A 37 15.32 4.54 2.82
N ASP A 38 15.49 3.70 3.82
CA ASP A 38 16.77 3.10 4.17
C ASP A 38 16.93 1.77 3.41
N LEU A 39 18.03 1.64 2.66
CA LEU A 39 18.32 0.49 1.80
C LEU A 39 19.62 -0.16 2.26
N THR A 40 19.57 -1.47 2.48
CA THR A 40 20.73 -2.29 2.84
C THR A 40 20.80 -3.54 1.97
N ALA A 41 22.00 -3.98 1.62
CA ALA A 41 22.29 -5.23 0.91
C ALA A 41 23.78 -5.56 1.04
N ASP A 42 24.18 -6.74 0.56
CA ASP A 42 25.60 -7.13 0.53
C ASP A 42 26.35 -6.39 -0.59
N GLU A 43 25.67 -6.07 -1.70
CA GLU A 43 26.25 -5.44 -2.88
C GLU A 43 25.29 -4.40 -3.47
N LEU A 44 25.85 -3.27 -3.93
CA LEU A 44 25.16 -2.25 -4.72
C LEU A 44 25.90 -2.02 -6.04
N GLU A 45 25.16 -2.16 -7.14
CA GLU A 45 25.59 -1.77 -8.49
C GLU A 45 24.73 -0.59 -8.97
N VAL A 46 25.37 0.45 -9.50
CA VAL A 46 24.67 1.62 -10.07
C VAL A 46 24.99 1.72 -11.55
N VAL A 47 23.95 1.67 -12.40
CA VAL A 47 24.02 1.78 -13.85
C VAL A 47 23.46 3.14 -14.25
N ASN A 48 24.33 4.15 -14.30
CA ASN A 48 23.95 5.55 -14.43
C ASN A 48 23.20 5.89 -15.73
N ASP A 49 23.58 5.29 -16.86
CA ASP A 49 22.96 5.49 -18.16
C ASP A 49 21.53 4.93 -18.23
N GLN A 50 21.20 3.98 -17.36
CA GLN A 50 19.87 3.39 -17.24
C GLN A 50 19.06 3.94 -16.05
N CYS A 51 19.63 4.82 -15.25
CA CYS A 51 19.04 5.28 -13.98
C CYS A 51 18.59 4.12 -13.07
N LEU A 52 19.42 3.06 -13.03
CA LEU A 52 19.15 1.81 -12.35
C LEU A 52 20.13 1.60 -11.19
N ALA A 53 19.59 1.28 -10.02
CA ALA A 53 20.34 0.78 -8.88
C ALA A 53 19.93 -0.66 -8.59
N ILE A 54 20.90 -1.56 -8.42
CA ILE A 54 20.67 -2.98 -8.16
C ILE A 54 21.32 -3.33 -6.82
N TRP A 55 20.50 -3.76 -5.89
CA TRP A 55 20.89 -4.19 -4.56
C TRP A 55 20.80 -5.72 -4.50
N ARG A 56 21.89 -6.41 -4.21
CA ARG A 56 21.97 -7.88 -4.18
C ARG A 56 22.43 -8.37 -2.82
N GLY A 57 21.94 -9.55 -2.45
CA GLY A 57 22.28 -10.23 -1.21
C GLY A 57 21.47 -9.70 -0.03
N SER A 58 20.41 -10.44 0.32
CA SER A 58 19.54 -10.09 1.45
C SER A 58 19.09 -8.62 1.46
N ALA A 59 18.76 -8.10 0.27
CA ALA A 59 18.39 -6.70 0.11
C ALA A 59 17.16 -6.37 0.94
N GLU A 60 17.23 -5.24 1.66
CA GLU A 60 16.15 -4.76 2.51
C GLU A 60 15.92 -3.27 2.27
N ALA A 61 14.65 -2.89 2.12
CA ALA A 61 14.20 -1.51 2.10
C ALA A 61 13.27 -1.27 3.29
N LEU A 62 13.59 -0.27 4.09
CA LEU A 62 12.81 0.14 5.27
C LEU A 62 12.33 1.57 5.07
N GLN A 63 11.01 1.78 5.22
CA GLN A 63 10.41 3.10 5.22
C GLN A 63 9.34 3.15 6.32
N ASP A 64 9.52 4.01 7.31
CA ASP A 64 8.71 4.02 8.53
C ASP A 64 8.64 2.62 9.18
N THR A 65 7.42 2.07 9.21
CA THR A 65 7.11 0.75 9.75
C THR A 65 6.92 -0.31 8.65
N SER A 66 7.16 0.06 7.40
CA SER A 66 7.04 -0.84 6.24
C SER A 66 8.41 -1.37 5.84
N ARG A 67 8.50 -2.67 5.62
CA ARG A 67 9.73 -3.37 5.25
C ARG A 67 9.51 -4.23 4.03
N LEU A 68 10.39 -4.11 3.05
CA LEU A 68 10.48 -4.99 1.90
C LEU A 68 11.84 -5.70 1.94
N ARG A 69 11.84 -7.02 1.85
CA ARG A 69 13.05 -7.86 1.76
C ARG A 69 12.98 -8.72 0.51
N ALA A 70 14.14 -8.93 -0.13
CA ALA A 70 14.29 -9.80 -1.28
C ALA A 70 15.74 -10.25 -1.42
N ASP A 71 16.02 -11.21 -2.28
CA ASP A 71 17.39 -11.56 -2.63
C ASP A 71 18.01 -10.46 -3.50
N VAL A 72 17.20 -9.84 -4.38
CA VAL A 72 17.59 -8.74 -5.26
C VAL A 72 16.50 -7.67 -5.30
N LEU A 73 16.88 -6.41 -5.14
CA LEU A 73 16.05 -5.24 -5.41
C LEU A 73 16.64 -4.45 -6.58
N ARG A 74 15.81 -4.10 -7.57
CA ARG A 74 16.14 -3.19 -8.67
C ARG A 74 15.28 -1.96 -8.58
N ILE A 75 15.91 -0.79 -8.56
CA ILE A 75 15.26 0.51 -8.45
C ILE A 75 15.51 1.27 -9.73
N TYR A 76 14.45 1.51 -10.48
CA TYR A 76 14.47 2.28 -11.71
C TYR A 76 13.98 3.69 -11.43
N ASN A 77 14.83 4.67 -11.69
CA ASN A 77 14.45 6.07 -11.63
C ASN A 77 14.09 6.58 -13.01
N ARG A 78 13.33 7.66 -13.08
CA ARG A 78 12.97 8.30 -14.36
C ARG A 78 14.22 8.89 -15.01
N GLN A 79 14.36 8.64 -16.30
CA GLN A 79 15.36 9.35 -17.08
C GLN A 79 14.88 10.77 -17.39
N THR A 80 15.72 11.76 -17.18
CA THR A 80 15.42 13.17 -17.49
C THR A 80 16.08 13.52 -18.82
N PRO A 81 15.34 13.74 -19.92
CA PRO A 81 15.92 14.12 -21.20
C PRO A 81 16.66 15.45 -21.12
N GLY A 82 17.83 15.55 -21.75
CA GLY A 82 18.50 16.81 -22.07
C GLY A 82 19.61 17.29 -21.13
N LYS A 83 20.03 16.50 -20.15
CA LYS A 83 21.23 16.82 -19.36
C LYS A 83 22.32 15.76 -19.61
N THR A 84 23.17 15.98 -20.58
CA THR A 84 24.45 15.25 -20.76
C THR A 84 25.46 15.77 -19.76
N GLY A 85 25.56 15.13 -18.61
CA GLY A 85 26.57 15.44 -17.59
C GLY A 85 26.95 14.17 -16.84
N SER A 86 28.22 13.91 -16.75
CA SER A 86 28.80 12.80 -16.00
C SER A 86 28.31 12.78 -14.54
N THR A 87 28.03 11.58 -14.05
CA THR A 87 27.69 11.25 -12.66
C THR A 87 26.22 11.46 -12.25
N GLY A 88 25.32 10.53 -12.62
CA GLY A 88 24.05 10.35 -11.93
C GLY A 88 23.03 11.51 -11.96
N ALA A 89 23.42 12.66 -12.52
CA ALA A 89 22.65 13.90 -12.47
C ALA A 89 21.40 13.94 -13.36
N ASN A 90 21.18 12.90 -14.18
CA ASN A 90 20.07 12.85 -15.14
C ASN A 90 18.94 11.93 -14.71
N CYS A 91 19.02 11.37 -13.52
CA CYS A 91 18.01 10.48 -12.99
C CYS A 91 17.05 11.25 -12.08
N GLY A 92 15.77 11.16 -12.38
CA GLY A 92 14.70 11.76 -11.58
C GLY A 92 14.26 10.87 -10.43
N GLY A 93 13.03 11.07 -9.98
CA GLY A 93 12.43 10.27 -8.90
C GLY A 93 12.15 8.82 -9.32
N LEU A 94 11.78 8.00 -8.34
CA LEU A 94 11.39 6.60 -8.54
C LEU A 94 10.33 6.45 -9.63
N ALA A 95 10.55 5.54 -10.57
CA ALA A 95 9.59 5.10 -11.57
C ALA A 95 9.02 3.72 -11.22
N ARG A 96 9.92 2.76 -10.98
CA ARG A 96 9.57 1.35 -10.73
C ARG A 96 10.56 0.71 -9.77
N MET A 97 10.07 -0.26 -8.99
CA MET A 97 10.90 -1.12 -8.16
C MET A 97 10.55 -2.58 -8.44
N GLU A 98 11.56 -3.42 -8.58
CA GLU A 98 11.41 -4.88 -8.71
C GLU A 98 12.13 -5.58 -7.58
N ALA A 99 11.45 -6.56 -6.97
CA ALA A 99 12.00 -7.44 -5.96
C ALA A 99 11.94 -8.87 -6.48
N GLN A 100 13.02 -9.62 -6.34
CA GLN A 100 13.14 -11.00 -6.81
C GLN A 100 13.78 -11.89 -5.74
N GLY A 101 13.21 -13.09 -5.61
CA GLY A 101 13.67 -14.12 -4.68
C GLY A 101 13.29 -13.81 -3.23
N ASN A 102 12.64 -14.76 -2.58
CA ASN A 102 12.28 -14.68 -1.15
C ASN A 102 11.68 -13.32 -0.73
N VAL A 103 10.72 -12.83 -1.51
CA VAL A 103 10.12 -11.51 -1.28
C VAL A 103 9.23 -11.54 -0.05
N TYR A 104 9.49 -10.64 0.90
CA TYR A 104 8.65 -10.40 2.09
C TYR A 104 8.32 -8.92 2.17
N TYR A 105 7.03 -8.62 2.13
CA TYR A 105 6.51 -7.28 2.39
C TYR A 105 5.77 -7.29 3.73
N VAL A 106 6.23 -6.48 4.66
CA VAL A 106 5.73 -6.43 6.04
C VAL A 106 5.31 -5.02 6.39
N THR A 107 4.10 -4.88 6.88
CA THR A 107 3.55 -3.66 7.47
C THR A 107 2.99 -3.97 8.85
N PRO A 108 2.62 -2.97 9.67
CA PRO A 108 1.98 -3.24 10.96
C PRO A 108 0.69 -4.05 10.87
N LYS A 109 0.02 -4.04 9.72
CA LYS A 109 -1.28 -4.69 9.52
C LYS A 109 -1.19 -6.05 8.85
N GLN A 110 -0.21 -6.26 7.98
CA GLN A 110 -0.12 -7.46 7.17
C GLN A 110 1.30 -7.86 6.84
N ARG A 111 1.46 -9.13 6.52
CA ARG A 111 2.69 -9.71 5.98
C ARG A 111 2.34 -10.45 4.70
N VAL A 112 3.09 -10.20 3.63
CA VAL A 112 2.90 -10.89 2.35
C VAL A 112 4.23 -11.49 1.92
N ARG A 113 4.22 -12.76 1.54
CA ARG A 113 5.34 -13.47 0.93
C ARG A 113 5.03 -13.75 -0.54
N SER A 114 6.04 -13.71 -1.40
CA SER A 114 5.95 -14.10 -2.80
C SER A 114 7.34 -14.42 -3.36
N ASP A 115 7.42 -14.90 -4.60
CA ASP A 115 8.70 -15.13 -5.28
C ASP A 115 9.23 -13.86 -5.94
N ALA A 116 8.32 -12.99 -6.41
CA ALA A 116 8.66 -11.70 -6.99
C ALA A 116 7.60 -10.63 -6.68
N ALA A 117 8.02 -9.36 -6.71
CA ALA A 117 7.11 -8.22 -6.64
C ALA A 117 7.60 -7.09 -7.55
N THR A 118 6.65 -6.34 -8.10
CA THR A 118 6.91 -5.12 -8.87
C THR A 118 6.02 -4.00 -8.35
N TYR A 119 6.60 -2.86 -8.09
CA TYR A 119 5.88 -1.62 -7.77
C TYR A 119 6.02 -0.65 -8.94
N GLU A 120 4.90 -0.16 -9.44
CA GLU A 120 4.83 0.88 -10.47
C GLU A 120 4.35 2.20 -9.84
N LYS A 121 5.20 3.22 -9.86
CA LYS A 121 4.91 4.49 -9.20
C LYS A 121 3.74 5.24 -9.85
N ASP A 122 3.64 5.22 -11.17
CA ASP A 122 2.63 5.99 -11.91
C ASP A 122 1.21 5.47 -11.67
N THR A 123 1.07 4.17 -11.50
CA THR A 123 -0.23 3.52 -11.20
C THR A 123 -0.43 3.27 -9.71
N GLU A 124 0.60 3.53 -8.89
CA GLU A 124 0.63 3.20 -7.47
C GLU A 124 0.18 1.76 -7.20
N THR A 125 0.69 0.82 -8.02
CA THR A 125 0.28 -0.57 -7.99
C THR A 125 1.45 -1.47 -7.64
N ILE A 126 1.23 -2.38 -6.67
CA ILE A 126 2.14 -3.49 -6.36
C ILE A 126 1.55 -4.76 -6.98
N VAL A 127 2.37 -5.48 -7.73
CA VAL A 127 2.05 -6.81 -8.25
C VAL A 127 3.01 -7.80 -7.62
N MET A 128 2.48 -8.78 -6.90
CA MET A 128 3.24 -9.88 -6.30
C MET A 128 2.89 -11.17 -7.02
N THR A 129 3.90 -12.00 -7.33
CA THR A 129 3.75 -13.23 -8.12
C THR A 129 4.57 -14.36 -7.52
N GLY A 130 4.19 -15.60 -7.91
CA GLY A 130 4.72 -16.83 -7.35
C GLY A 130 3.82 -17.36 -6.23
N ASP A 131 4.35 -18.11 -5.28
CA ASP A 131 3.57 -18.63 -4.15
C ASP A 131 3.19 -17.48 -3.19
N VAL A 132 2.14 -16.74 -3.55
CA VAL A 132 1.72 -15.56 -2.77
C VAL A 132 0.91 -15.99 -1.57
N VAL A 133 1.41 -15.63 -0.37
CA VAL A 133 0.73 -15.83 0.91
C VAL A 133 0.62 -14.51 1.65
N ALA A 134 -0.60 -14.05 1.88
CA ALA A 134 -0.89 -12.84 2.67
C ALA A 134 -1.51 -13.24 4.02
N VAL A 135 -0.99 -12.64 5.09
CA VAL A 135 -1.43 -12.87 6.48
C VAL A 135 -1.80 -11.54 7.11
N GLN A 136 -3.02 -11.46 7.63
CA GLN A 136 -3.51 -10.30 8.39
C GLN A 136 -4.14 -10.78 9.70
N GLY A 137 -3.49 -10.49 10.81
CA GLY A 137 -3.89 -11.08 12.10
C GLY A 137 -3.83 -12.61 12.07
N LYS A 138 -5.00 -13.26 12.14
CA LYS A 138 -5.17 -14.72 12.03
C LYS A 138 -5.60 -15.16 10.61
N ASP A 139 -6.01 -14.23 9.78
CA ASP A 139 -6.52 -14.50 8.44
C ASP A 139 -5.37 -14.78 7.48
N VAL A 140 -5.54 -15.77 6.62
CA VAL A 140 -4.56 -16.20 5.61
C VAL A 140 -5.22 -16.27 4.25
N LEU A 141 -4.60 -15.65 3.26
CA LEU A 141 -5.01 -15.70 1.86
C LEU A 141 -3.84 -16.23 1.01
N ARG A 142 -4.09 -17.16 0.11
CA ARG A 142 -3.08 -17.78 -0.76
C ARG A 142 -3.53 -17.82 -2.21
N GLY A 143 -2.58 -17.56 -3.13
CA GLY A 143 -2.78 -17.60 -4.58
C GLY A 143 -1.47 -17.48 -5.34
N GLU A 144 -1.54 -17.30 -6.66
CA GLU A 144 -0.36 -17.20 -7.52
C GLU A 144 0.02 -15.75 -7.82
N ARG A 145 -0.93 -14.85 -7.76
CA ARG A 145 -0.74 -13.43 -8.07
C ARG A 145 -1.62 -12.56 -7.19
N MET A 146 -1.03 -11.51 -6.62
CA MET A 146 -1.76 -10.49 -5.85
C MET A 146 -1.47 -9.12 -6.46
N VAL A 147 -2.52 -8.35 -6.71
CA VAL A 147 -2.44 -6.97 -7.17
C VAL A 147 -2.97 -6.08 -6.07
N ILE A 148 -2.19 -5.09 -5.67
CA ILE A 148 -2.54 -4.15 -4.61
C ILE A 148 -2.47 -2.74 -5.20
N ASN A 149 -3.56 -2.00 -5.13
CA ASN A 149 -3.54 -0.56 -5.38
C ASN A 149 -3.16 0.15 -4.07
N VAL A 150 -1.99 0.77 -4.04
CA VAL A 150 -1.44 1.39 -2.83
C VAL A 150 -2.29 2.56 -2.35
N LYS A 151 -2.84 3.33 -3.28
CA LYS A 151 -3.64 4.53 -2.97
C LYS A 151 -4.97 4.18 -2.29
N THR A 152 -5.66 3.15 -2.80
CA THR A 152 -6.99 2.76 -2.30
C THR A 152 -6.94 1.66 -1.26
N GLY A 153 -5.81 0.93 -1.17
CA GLY A 153 -5.67 -0.26 -0.34
C GLY A 153 -6.41 -1.49 -0.89
N ASN A 154 -7.04 -1.39 -2.06
CA ASN A 154 -7.72 -2.52 -2.67
C ASN A 154 -6.71 -3.58 -3.10
N ALA A 155 -7.03 -4.84 -2.81
CA ALA A 155 -6.19 -5.97 -3.17
C ALA A 155 -7.02 -7.06 -3.86
N GLN A 156 -6.45 -7.67 -4.89
CA GLN A 156 -7.04 -8.78 -5.62
C GLN A 156 -6.06 -9.95 -5.67
N MET A 157 -6.50 -11.11 -5.19
CA MET A 157 -5.73 -12.37 -5.30
C MET A 157 -6.26 -13.18 -6.49
N GLN A 158 -5.35 -13.72 -7.27
CA GLN A 158 -5.65 -14.45 -8.51
C GLN A 158 -4.86 -15.77 -8.57
N THR A 159 -5.35 -16.69 -9.39
CA THR A 159 -4.67 -17.91 -9.82
C THR A 159 -5.04 -18.23 -11.27
N SER A 160 -4.20 -18.94 -11.95
CA SER A 160 -4.47 -19.48 -13.30
C SER A 160 -5.52 -20.59 -13.28
N VAL A 161 -5.65 -21.28 -12.15
CA VAL A 161 -6.55 -22.43 -11.99
C VAL A 161 -8.01 -22.00 -11.89
N ARG A 162 -8.89 -22.66 -12.64
CA ARG A 162 -10.34 -22.44 -12.66
C ARG A 162 -11.09 -23.76 -12.35
N GLY A 163 -12.34 -23.60 -11.94
CA GLY A 163 -13.24 -24.74 -11.72
C GLY A 163 -13.40 -25.16 -10.25
N ARG A 164 -14.50 -25.88 -9.98
CA ARG A 164 -14.82 -26.39 -8.63
C ARG A 164 -13.91 -27.60 -8.32
N ASN A 165 -13.45 -27.69 -7.07
CA ASN A 165 -12.64 -28.83 -6.58
C ASN A 165 -11.30 -29.02 -7.31
N THR A 166 -10.78 -28.00 -8.00
CA THR A 166 -9.48 -28.04 -8.64
C THR A 166 -8.40 -27.54 -7.67
N PRO A 167 -7.29 -28.29 -7.46
CA PRO A 167 -6.17 -27.82 -6.65
C PRO A 167 -5.56 -26.52 -7.20
N GLY A 168 -4.94 -25.71 -6.34
CA GLY A 168 -4.25 -24.49 -6.75
C GLY A 168 -5.14 -23.26 -6.89
N ARG A 169 -6.44 -23.35 -6.58
CA ARG A 169 -7.32 -22.17 -6.54
C ARG A 169 -6.94 -21.22 -5.41
N VAL A 170 -7.36 -19.94 -5.53
CA VAL A 170 -7.27 -18.98 -4.43
C VAL A 170 -7.94 -19.59 -3.20
N ARG A 171 -7.22 -19.59 -2.09
CA ARG A 171 -7.70 -20.12 -0.81
C ARG A 171 -7.60 -19.05 0.26
N GLY A 172 -8.70 -18.86 0.99
CA GLY A 172 -8.76 -17.99 2.17
C GLY A 172 -9.19 -18.79 3.40
N VAL A 173 -8.54 -18.50 4.54
CA VAL A 173 -8.96 -18.95 5.87
C VAL A 173 -9.19 -17.70 6.68
N PHE A 174 -10.41 -17.49 7.13
CA PHE A 174 -10.84 -16.32 7.87
C PHE A 174 -11.38 -16.75 9.22
N TYR A 175 -10.92 -16.08 10.25
CA TYR A 175 -11.41 -16.28 11.60
C TYR A 175 -12.51 -15.26 11.89
N PRO A 176 -13.73 -15.71 12.24
CA PRO A 176 -14.78 -14.79 12.67
C PRO A 176 -14.27 -13.95 13.83
N SER A 177 -14.37 -12.62 13.72
CA SER A 177 -14.12 -11.77 14.88
C SER A 177 -15.19 -12.07 15.92
N ASP A 178 -14.78 -12.54 17.10
CA ASP A 178 -15.66 -12.61 18.26
C ASP A 178 -16.15 -11.18 18.56
N LYS A 179 -17.32 -10.83 18.02
CA LYS A 179 -18.06 -9.68 18.53
C LYS A 179 -18.44 -10.07 19.98
N LYS A 180 -17.63 -9.65 20.94
CA LYS A 180 -18.13 -9.56 22.32
C LYS A 180 -19.38 -8.71 22.21
N ALA A 181 -20.53 -9.36 22.37
CA ALA A 181 -21.79 -8.70 22.58
C ALA A 181 -21.53 -7.70 23.72
N GLN A 182 -21.55 -6.41 23.42
CA GLN A 182 -21.80 -5.41 24.43
C GLN A 182 -23.24 -5.66 24.88
N ALA A 183 -23.37 -6.57 25.85
CA ALA A 183 -24.57 -6.68 26.65
C ALA A 183 -24.75 -5.33 27.33
N GLY A 184 -25.78 -4.63 26.93
CA GLY A 184 -26.16 -3.36 27.49
C GLY A 184 -26.27 -3.42 29.03
N LYS A 185 -25.85 -2.34 29.60
CA LYS A 185 -26.25 -1.91 30.93
C LYS A 185 -26.89 -0.55 30.80
#